data_bc523becd6705b84962cf41985b7d165
#
_entry.id   bc523becd6705b84962cf41985b7d165
#
_cell.length_a   1.000
_cell.length_b   1.000
_cell.length_c   1.000
_cell.angle_alpha   90.00
_cell.angle_beta   90.00
_cell.angle_gamma   90.00
#
_symmetry.space_group_name_H-M   'P 1'
#
loop_
_entity.id
_entity.type
_entity.pdbx_description
1 polymer ?
#
loop_
_entity_poly.entity_id
_entity_poly.type
_entity_poly.pdbx_seq_one_letter_code
_entity_poly.pdbx_strand_id
1 'polypeptide(L)'
;GLPCLGICLGMQLLFDASDEGPGDGLGIIPGRVTRLTAQRVPQIGWNRLEDVHESLLTESMLDVAYYANSFVCRPAPGSETSVVAWSVHEDDRFAAVVRRGNIVGTQFHPEKSSAPGVRFVHAFIASANRVRSA
;
A
#
# COMPACT_ATOMS: atom_id res chain seq x y z
N GLY A 1 -1.88 18.15 6.37
CA GLY A 1 -0.86 17.50 7.20
C GLY A 1 0.40 17.18 6.45
N LEU A 2 1.37 16.64 7.15
CA LEU A 2 2.66 16.27 6.57
C LEU A 2 2.49 15.12 5.58
N PRO A 3 3.12 15.20 4.40
CA PRO A 3 3.17 14.06 3.48
C PRO A 3 3.91 12.88 4.11
N CYS A 4 3.36 11.69 3.92
CA CYS A 4 3.91 10.46 4.47
C CYS A 4 3.76 9.32 3.46
N LEU A 5 4.83 8.55 3.26
CA LEU A 5 4.79 7.32 2.48
C LEU A 5 5.15 6.14 3.38
N GLY A 6 4.18 5.27 3.64
CA GLY A 6 4.40 4.06 4.42
C GLY A 6 4.57 2.86 3.50
N ILE A 7 5.71 2.17 3.61
CA ILE A 7 6.04 1.04 2.75
C ILE A 7 5.95 -0.25 3.57
N CYS A 8 5.20 -1.24 3.07
CA CYS A 8 5.04 -2.56 3.67
C CYS A 8 4.54 -2.45 5.12
N LEU A 9 5.39 -2.69 6.10
CA LEU A 9 5.03 -2.54 7.51
C LEU A 9 4.55 -1.11 7.81
N GLY A 10 5.13 -0.10 7.14
CA GLY A 10 4.71 1.29 7.29
C GLY A 10 3.26 1.52 6.85
N MET A 11 2.81 0.87 5.78
CA MET A 11 1.41 0.90 5.39
C MET A 11 0.53 0.21 6.45
N GLN A 12 0.97 -0.93 6.96
CA GLN A 12 0.21 -1.70 7.95
C GLN A 12 -0.02 -0.90 9.23
N LEU A 13 0.94 -0.05 9.61
CA LEU A 13 0.81 0.82 10.79
C LEU A 13 -0.30 1.86 10.66
N LEU A 14 -0.76 2.15 9.45
CA LEU A 14 -1.85 3.12 9.24
C LEU A 14 -3.21 2.60 9.70
N PHE A 15 -3.35 1.29 9.88
CA PHE A 15 -4.61 0.64 10.23
C PHE A 15 -4.80 0.56 11.75
N ASP A 16 -6.01 0.14 12.18
CA ASP A 16 -6.37 0.12 13.60
C ASP A 16 -5.62 -0.93 14.39
N ALA A 17 -5.55 -2.16 13.83
CA ALA A 17 -5.07 -3.32 14.56
C ALA A 17 -4.38 -4.30 13.62
N SER A 18 -3.62 -5.24 14.19
CA SER A 18 -2.88 -6.22 13.42
C SER A 18 -2.87 -7.56 14.13
N ASP A 19 -3.01 -8.64 13.34
CA ASP A 19 -2.84 -10.01 13.84
C ASP A 19 -1.36 -10.42 13.89
N GLU A 20 -0.46 -9.59 13.34
CA GLU A 20 0.97 -9.93 13.31
C GLU A 20 1.64 -9.81 14.66
N GLY A 21 1.16 -8.90 15.51
CA GLY A 21 1.74 -8.72 16.84
C GLY A 21 0.83 -7.92 17.76
N PRO A 22 1.26 -7.75 19.03
CA PRO A 22 0.47 -7.00 20.00
C PRO A 22 0.50 -5.52 19.71
N GLY A 23 -0.51 -4.81 20.20
CA GLY A 23 -0.62 -3.37 20.09
C GLY A 23 -1.49 -2.93 18.91
N ASP A 24 -1.86 -1.66 18.96
CA ASP A 24 -2.72 -1.06 17.96
C ASP A 24 -1.88 -0.30 16.94
N GLY A 25 -2.46 -0.12 15.74
CA GLY A 25 -1.89 0.78 14.74
C GLY A 25 -2.26 2.23 15.02
N LEU A 26 -1.98 3.09 14.05
CA LEU A 26 -2.27 4.53 14.16
C LEU A 26 -3.75 4.86 13.96
N GLY A 27 -4.53 3.93 13.40
CA GLY A 27 -5.96 4.12 13.21
C GLY A 27 -6.33 5.22 12.22
N ILE A 28 -5.44 5.52 11.28
CA ILE A 28 -5.71 6.53 10.24
C ILE A 28 -6.71 5.99 9.23
N ILE A 29 -6.61 4.71 8.90
CA ILE A 29 -7.55 4.02 8.02
C ILE A 29 -8.21 2.91 8.82
N PRO A 30 -9.54 2.94 8.97
CA PRO A 30 -10.24 1.87 9.69
C PRO A 30 -10.06 0.52 9.00
N GLY A 31 -9.68 -0.49 9.78
CA GLY A 31 -9.47 -1.84 9.28
C GLY A 31 -8.43 -2.59 10.07
N ARG A 32 -8.08 -3.76 9.57
CA ARG A 32 -7.20 -4.67 10.29
C ARG A 32 -6.19 -5.32 9.35
N VAL A 33 -5.00 -5.57 9.87
CA VAL A 33 -3.96 -6.32 9.18
C VAL A 33 -4.12 -7.78 9.56
N THR A 34 -4.30 -8.65 8.55
CA THR A 34 -4.50 -10.09 8.75
C THR A 34 -3.57 -10.89 7.85
N ARG A 35 -3.38 -12.17 8.17
CA ARG A 35 -2.54 -13.05 7.37
C ARG A 35 -3.19 -13.30 5.99
N LEU A 36 -2.36 -13.42 4.96
CA LEU A 36 -2.81 -13.85 3.62
C LEU A 36 -3.52 -15.20 3.71
N THR A 37 -4.67 -15.29 3.06
CA THR A 37 -5.44 -16.54 2.96
C THR A 37 -5.00 -17.26 1.70
N ALA A 38 -3.88 -17.98 1.80
CA ALA A 38 -3.24 -18.63 0.66
C ALA A 38 -2.43 -19.83 1.14
N GLN A 39 -2.15 -20.76 0.23
CA GLN A 39 -1.28 -21.90 0.54
C GLN A 39 0.18 -21.47 0.59
N ARG A 40 0.58 -20.60 -0.34
CA ARG A 40 1.95 -20.11 -0.41
C ARG A 40 2.07 -18.77 0.30
N VAL A 41 2.56 -18.80 1.52
CA VAL A 41 2.80 -17.63 2.36
C VAL A 41 4.22 -17.78 2.94
N PRO A 42 5.10 -16.76 2.84
CA PRO A 42 4.82 -15.41 2.36
C PRO A 42 4.65 -15.31 0.84
N GLN A 43 4.00 -14.24 0.39
CA GLN A 43 4.04 -13.82 -1.00
C GLN A 43 5.40 -13.18 -1.27
N ILE A 44 6.20 -13.75 -2.16
CA ILE A 44 7.50 -13.20 -2.53
C ILE A 44 7.58 -13.18 -4.06
N GLY A 45 7.78 -11.99 -4.63
CA GLY A 45 7.92 -11.83 -6.07
C GLY A 45 7.03 -10.75 -6.64
N TRP A 46 6.91 -10.77 -7.97
CA TRP A 46 6.19 -9.77 -8.74
C TRP A 46 4.70 -10.10 -8.82
N ASN A 47 3.86 -9.09 -8.69
CA ASN A 47 2.42 -9.23 -8.82
C ASN A 47 1.83 -7.96 -9.41
N ARG A 48 0.70 -8.11 -10.10
CA ARG A 48 0.01 -7.03 -10.79
C ARG A 48 -0.77 -6.16 -9.82
N LEU A 49 -0.89 -4.88 -10.18
CA LEU A 49 -1.81 -3.95 -9.54
C LEU A 49 -3.11 -3.92 -10.34
N GLU A 50 -4.24 -3.94 -9.63
CA GLU A 50 -5.58 -3.95 -10.24
C GLU A 50 -6.39 -2.78 -9.69
N ASP A 51 -7.40 -2.36 -10.46
CA ASP A 51 -8.34 -1.30 -10.07
C ASP A 51 -7.60 -0.06 -9.56
N VAL A 52 -6.68 0.43 -10.38
CA VAL A 52 -5.80 1.54 -10.03
C VAL A 52 -6.52 2.87 -10.19
N HIS A 53 -6.58 3.64 -9.11
CA HIS A 53 -7.18 4.98 -9.06
C HIS A 53 -6.21 5.95 -8.35
N GLU A 54 -4.95 5.94 -8.75
CA GLU A 54 -3.90 6.75 -8.14
C GLU A 54 -2.96 7.26 -9.22
N SER A 55 -2.87 8.58 -9.38
CA SER A 55 -2.06 9.20 -10.44
C SER A 55 -0.56 8.92 -10.29
N LEU A 56 -0.06 8.77 -9.06
CA LEU A 56 1.35 8.43 -8.84
C LEU A 56 1.71 7.10 -9.48
N LEU A 57 0.76 6.14 -9.49
CA LEU A 57 0.96 4.84 -10.12
C LEU A 57 0.88 4.93 -11.64
N THR A 58 -0.13 5.63 -12.16
CA THR A 58 -0.33 5.72 -13.61
C THR A 58 0.76 6.55 -14.28
N GLU A 59 1.17 7.66 -13.67
CA GLU A 59 2.23 8.51 -14.19
C GLU A 59 3.59 7.82 -14.19
N SER A 60 3.86 6.98 -13.19
CA SER A 60 5.11 6.22 -13.11
C SER A 60 5.08 4.94 -13.93
N MET A 61 3.93 4.57 -14.48
CA MET A 61 3.70 3.32 -15.20
C MET A 61 4.02 2.09 -14.34
N LEU A 62 3.71 2.18 -13.04
CA LEU A 62 3.90 1.08 -12.10
C LEU A 62 2.64 0.23 -12.08
N ASP A 63 2.67 -0.88 -12.81
CA ASP A 63 1.54 -1.81 -12.92
C ASP A 63 1.87 -3.22 -12.43
N VAL A 64 3.16 -3.51 -12.20
CA VAL A 64 3.64 -4.76 -11.62
C VAL A 64 4.66 -4.39 -10.55
N ALA A 65 4.46 -4.90 -9.34
CA ALA A 65 5.25 -4.51 -8.18
C ALA A 65 5.82 -5.72 -7.45
N TYR A 66 6.88 -5.50 -6.69
CA TYR A 66 7.56 -6.55 -5.93
C TYR A 66 7.02 -6.61 -4.50
N TYR A 67 6.59 -7.80 -4.11
CA TYR A 67 6.02 -8.09 -2.79
C TYR A 67 6.92 -9.02 -1.99
N ALA A 68 6.91 -8.85 -0.67
CA ALA A 68 7.56 -9.75 0.27
C ALA A 68 6.80 -9.65 1.60
N ASN A 69 5.63 -10.30 1.68
CA ASN A 69 4.74 -10.13 2.83
C ASN A 69 3.92 -11.38 3.13
N SER A 70 3.61 -11.55 4.42
CA SER A 70 2.72 -12.61 4.91
C SER A 70 1.37 -12.05 5.37
N PHE A 71 1.33 -10.74 5.66
CA PHE A 71 0.15 -10.05 6.19
C PHE A 71 -0.27 -8.97 5.22
N VAL A 72 -1.57 -8.69 5.18
CA VAL A 72 -2.16 -7.70 4.28
C VAL A 72 -3.18 -6.86 5.03
N CYS A 73 -3.48 -5.68 4.49
CA CYS A 73 -4.43 -4.76 5.09
C CYS A 73 -5.83 -5.01 4.54
N ARG A 74 -6.81 -5.10 5.46
CA ARG A 74 -8.22 -5.27 5.14
C ARG A 74 -8.97 -4.03 5.62
N PRO A 75 -9.42 -3.15 4.72
CA PRO A 75 -10.20 -1.99 5.15
C PRO A 75 -11.53 -2.44 5.76
N ALA A 76 -11.97 -1.71 6.78
CA ALA A 76 -13.30 -1.94 7.37
C ALA A 76 -14.38 -1.61 6.35
N PRO A 77 -15.59 -2.20 6.47
CA PRO A 77 -16.70 -1.84 5.59
C PRO A 77 -16.94 -0.33 5.59
N GLY A 78 -17.03 0.26 4.40
CA GLY A 78 -17.17 1.70 4.22
C GLY A 78 -15.87 2.46 4.07
N SER A 79 -14.72 1.80 4.28
CA SER A 79 -13.39 2.42 4.15
C SER A 79 -12.65 1.98 2.89
N GLU A 80 -13.29 1.24 2.00
CA GLU A 80 -12.68 0.72 0.76
C GLU A 80 -12.27 1.84 -0.19
N THR A 81 -12.88 3.01 -0.07
CA THR A 81 -12.53 4.17 -0.89
C THR A 81 -11.11 4.68 -0.61
N SER A 82 -10.54 4.33 0.55
CA SER A 82 -9.13 4.65 0.84
C SER A 82 -8.16 3.75 0.08
N VAL A 83 -8.64 2.63 -0.47
CA VAL A 83 -7.80 1.74 -1.28
C VAL A 83 -7.83 2.23 -2.72
N VAL A 84 -6.66 2.59 -3.24
CA VAL A 84 -6.53 3.16 -4.58
C VAL A 84 -5.87 2.21 -5.58
N ALA A 85 -5.47 1.04 -5.12
CA ALA A 85 -5.04 -0.07 -5.97
C ALA A 85 -5.11 -1.37 -5.17
N TRP A 86 -5.41 -2.45 -5.86
CA TRP A 86 -5.56 -3.79 -5.28
C TRP A 86 -4.59 -4.76 -5.94
N SER A 87 -4.32 -5.88 -5.27
CA SER A 87 -3.64 -7.03 -5.86
C SER A 87 -4.33 -8.31 -5.39
N VAL A 88 -4.06 -9.41 -6.10
CA VAL A 88 -4.61 -10.73 -5.77
C VAL A 88 -3.46 -11.71 -5.67
N HIS A 89 -3.38 -12.42 -4.55
CA HIS A 89 -2.43 -13.51 -4.36
C HIS A 89 -3.21 -14.81 -4.16
N GLU A 90 -3.08 -15.74 -5.11
CA GLU A 90 -3.97 -16.88 -5.25
C GLU A 90 -5.41 -16.37 -5.40
N ASP A 91 -6.30 -16.62 -4.45
CA ASP A 91 -7.65 -16.08 -4.49
C ASP A 91 -7.89 -14.96 -3.48
N ASP A 92 -6.85 -14.50 -2.81
CA ASP A 92 -6.97 -13.47 -1.80
C ASP A 92 -6.70 -12.09 -2.40
N ARG A 93 -7.74 -11.25 -2.45
CA ARG A 93 -7.66 -9.86 -2.92
C ARG A 93 -7.39 -8.95 -1.74
N PHE A 94 -6.38 -8.12 -1.85
CA PHE A 94 -5.95 -7.27 -0.74
C PHE A 94 -5.57 -5.87 -1.22
N ALA A 95 -5.50 -4.93 -0.28
CA ALA A 95 -5.12 -3.55 -0.55
C ALA A 95 -3.63 -3.48 -0.93
N ALA A 96 -3.34 -3.02 -2.13
CA ALA A 96 -1.97 -2.82 -2.60
C ALA A 96 -1.47 -1.41 -2.28
N VAL A 97 -2.32 -0.40 -2.48
CA VAL A 97 -1.99 1.00 -2.19
C VAL A 97 -3.21 1.65 -1.54
N VAL A 98 -2.94 2.41 -0.49
CA VAL A 98 -3.97 3.21 0.19
C VAL A 98 -3.55 4.68 0.15
N ARG A 99 -4.56 5.56 0.18
CA ARG A 99 -4.32 7.00 0.29
C ARG A 99 -5.37 7.62 1.20
N ARG A 100 -4.89 8.47 2.10
CA ARG A 100 -5.76 9.35 2.89
C ARG A 100 -5.10 10.71 2.99
N GLY A 101 -5.63 11.67 2.23
CA GLY A 101 -5.01 12.99 2.14
C GLY A 101 -3.59 12.91 1.59
N ASN A 102 -2.62 13.39 2.35
CA ASN A 102 -1.21 13.39 1.97
C ASN A 102 -0.47 12.12 2.41
N ILE A 103 -1.20 11.14 2.95
CA ILE A 103 -0.63 9.88 3.42
C ILE A 103 -0.90 8.81 2.37
N VAL A 104 0.17 8.16 1.90
CA VAL A 104 0.11 7.07 0.93
C VAL A 104 0.80 5.86 1.55
N GLY A 105 0.19 4.68 1.41
CA GLY A 105 0.80 3.43 1.85
C GLY A 105 0.88 2.44 0.70
N THR A 106 1.97 1.67 0.63
CA THR A 106 2.13 0.58 -0.33
C THR A 106 2.43 -0.71 0.41
N GLN A 107 1.75 -1.80 0.04
CA GLN A 107 2.06 -3.11 0.60
C GLN A 107 3.34 -3.67 -0.03
N PHE A 108 3.54 -3.37 -1.31
CA PHE A 108 4.75 -3.76 -2.03
C PHE A 108 5.91 -2.82 -1.72
N HIS A 109 7.09 -3.21 -2.19
CA HIS A 109 8.31 -2.42 -2.06
C HIS A 109 8.57 -1.67 -3.38
N PRO A 110 8.24 -0.37 -3.47
CA PRO A 110 8.52 0.38 -4.71
C PRO A 110 10.01 0.47 -5.00
N GLU A 111 10.84 0.53 -3.97
CA GLU A 111 12.29 0.58 -4.12
C GLU A 111 12.86 -0.71 -4.74
N LYS A 112 12.08 -1.81 -4.70
CA LYS A 112 12.44 -3.09 -5.31
C LYS A 112 11.62 -3.40 -6.56
N SER A 113 10.84 -2.43 -7.02
CA SER A 113 9.90 -2.62 -8.14
C SER A 113 10.45 -2.02 -9.45
N SER A 114 11.75 -2.11 -9.66
CA SER A 114 12.45 -1.71 -10.87
C SER A 114 12.29 -0.19 -11.16
N ALA A 115 12.51 0.24 -12.40
CA ALA A 115 12.45 1.66 -12.76
C ALA A 115 11.08 2.29 -12.50
N PRO A 116 9.94 1.64 -12.79
CA PRO A 116 8.65 2.22 -12.44
C PRO A 116 8.47 2.45 -10.94
N GLY A 117 9.00 1.56 -10.09
CA GLY A 117 8.94 1.73 -8.64
C GLY A 117 9.74 2.94 -8.17
N VAL A 118 10.92 3.14 -8.74
CA VAL A 118 11.75 4.31 -8.44
C VAL A 118 11.04 5.59 -8.89
N ARG A 119 10.44 5.57 -10.08
CA ARG A 119 9.66 6.72 -10.59
C ARG A 119 8.48 7.06 -9.66
N PHE A 120 7.83 6.03 -9.11
CA PHE A 120 6.74 6.22 -8.15
C PHE A 120 7.24 6.98 -6.91
N VAL A 121 8.38 6.57 -6.34
CA VAL A 121 8.95 7.25 -5.17
C VAL A 121 9.31 8.69 -5.50
N HIS A 122 9.93 8.94 -6.66
CA HIS A 122 10.26 10.29 -7.11
C HIS A 122 8.99 11.14 -7.31
N ALA A 123 7.94 10.56 -7.87
CA ALA A 123 6.67 11.24 -8.07
C ALA A 123 6.03 11.61 -6.73
N PHE A 124 6.11 10.72 -5.74
CA PHE A 124 5.63 11.03 -4.39
C PHE A 124 6.41 12.19 -3.79
N ILE A 125 7.74 12.16 -3.87
CA ILE A 125 8.59 13.23 -3.32
C ILE A 125 8.27 14.56 -3.99
N ALA A 126 8.11 14.59 -5.31
CA ALA A 126 7.74 15.81 -6.03
C ALA A 126 6.38 16.33 -5.60
N SER A 127 5.40 15.44 -5.40
CA SER A 127 4.08 15.76 -4.89
C SER A 127 4.17 16.34 -3.47
N ALA A 128 4.98 15.74 -2.60
CA ALA A 128 5.19 16.19 -1.24
C ALA A 128 5.80 17.58 -1.20
N ASN A 129 6.77 17.85 -2.07
CA ASN A 129 7.39 19.18 -2.16
C ASN A 129 6.39 20.24 -2.60
N ARG A 130 5.49 19.93 -3.53
CA ARG A 130 4.42 20.86 -3.96
C ARG A 130 3.49 21.18 -2.80
N VAL A 131 3.10 20.19 -2.00
CA VAL A 131 2.24 20.39 -0.84
C VAL A 131 2.91 21.31 0.19
N ARG A 132 4.21 21.11 0.44
CA ARG A 132 4.96 21.92 1.41
C ARG A 132 5.19 23.34 0.94
N SER A 133 5.18 23.57 -0.37
CA SER A 133 5.40 24.89 -0.96
C SER A 133 4.12 25.70 -1.12
N ALA A 134 2.96 25.08 -0.96
CA ALA A 134 1.66 25.72 -1.17
C ALA A 134 1.21 26.59 0.01
#